data_9f4c40bfe6aa63633a43170038883864
#
_entry.id   9f4c40bfe6aa63633a43170038883864
#
_cell.length_a   1.000
_cell.length_b   1.000
_cell.length_c   1.000
_cell.angle_alpha   90.00
_cell.angle_beta   90.00
_cell.angle_gamma   90.00
#
_symmetry.space_group_name_H-M   'P 1'
#
loop_
_entity.id
_entity.type
_entity.pdbx_description
1 polymer ?
#
loop_
_entity_poly.entity_id
_entity_poly.type
_entity_poly.pdbx_seq_one_letter_code
_entity_poly.pdbx_strand_id
1 'polypeptide(L)'
;MSQTDLTKDLKNLSEKDRKQVEQAQEMLGPDPASMGFVKNVFWGNFREDLVFPYPTQSAEETARCDQLLAELDGYLRTEHPSVEIDQKQEIPDWVVKRLFSMGVLGMTIPKEFGGLGFGITSYNRVLRRIGRSCGSTAVLVSAHQSIGCKALMLFGNDEQKKRFLPRMAKDALSAFCLSEPNVGCDAGGQETRCELSPCGNFYIVNGEKKWATSGALSALFTVMAKQRIKDPKTGKEKDAVTALICTPDMEGVEIYSRNRSKCGIRGTWQGRIRLVNVKVPKENLLHKEGR
;
A
#
# COMPACT_ATOMS: atom_id res chain seq x y z
N MET A 1 2.69 -27.33 -27.62
CA MET A 1 4.10 -27.25 -27.20
C MET A 1 4.16 -26.34 -25.98
N SER A 2 4.68 -26.81 -24.86
CA SER A 2 4.75 -26.01 -23.63
C SER A 2 5.95 -25.04 -23.73
N GLN A 3 5.85 -23.86 -23.12
CA GLN A 3 6.92 -22.85 -23.04
C GLN A 3 8.26 -23.41 -22.51
N THR A 4 8.23 -24.54 -21.79
CA THR A 4 9.41 -25.22 -21.25
C THR A 4 10.27 -25.88 -22.34
N ASP A 5 9.72 -26.22 -23.50
CA ASP A 5 10.50 -26.82 -24.60
C ASP A 5 11.24 -25.74 -25.40
N LEU A 6 10.63 -24.57 -25.62
CA LEU A 6 11.24 -23.50 -26.40
C LEU A 6 12.48 -22.89 -25.74
N THR A 7 12.53 -22.83 -24.39
CA THR A 7 13.69 -22.28 -23.68
C THR A 7 14.94 -23.16 -23.70
N LYS A 8 14.80 -24.47 -23.95
CA LYS A 8 15.93 -25.40 -24.11
C LYS A 8 16.59 -25.22 -25.48
N ASP A 9 15.79 -24.98 -26.52
CA ASP A 9 16.29 -24.79 -27.87
C ASP A 9 16.97 -23.45 -28.11
N LEU A 10 16.56 -22.40 -27.37
CA LEU A 10 17.16 -21.05 -27.46
C LEU A 10 18.65 -21.00 -27.08
N LYS A 11 19.15 -21.94 -26.28
CA LYS A 11 20.56 -21.96 -25.87
C LYS A 11 21.52 -22.32 -27.00
N ASN A 12 21.02 -22.98 -28.03
CA ASN A 12 21.81 -23.49 -29.16
C ASN A 12 21.70 -22.61 -30.42
N LEU A 13 20.91 -21.53 -30.38
CA LEU A 13 20.73 -20.61 -31.51
C LEU A 13 21.87 -19.60 -31.61
N SER A 14 22.17 -19.15 -32.83
CA SER A 14 23.06 -18.03 -33.07
C SER A 14 22.50 -16.75 -32.42
N GLU A 15 23.35 -15.78 -32.09
CA GLU A 15 22.93 -14.50 -31.49
C GLU A 15 21.90 -13.75 -32.37
N LYS A 16 22.02 -13.89 -33.69
CA LYS A 16 21.08 -13.31 -34.68
C LYS A 16 19.70 -13.99 -34.59
N ASP A 17 19.68 -15.33 -34.55
CA ASP A 17 18.45 -16.08 -34.50
C ASP A 17 17.74 -15.89 -33.14
N ARG A 18 18.52 -15.79 -32.06
CA ARG A 18 17.98 -15.48 -30.72
C ARG A 18 17.28 -14.10 -30.71
N LYS A 19 17.88 -13.06 -31.29
CA LYS A 19 17.24 -11.74 -31.40
C LYS A 19 15.96 -11.77 -32.24
N GLN A 20 15.93 -12.58 -33.31
CA GLN A 20 14.73 -12.73 -34.14
C GLN A 20 13.62 -13.46 -33.38
N VAL A 21 13.95 -14.48 -32.58
CA VAL A 21 12.97 -15.18 -31.74
C VAL A 21 12.47 -14.27 -30.62
N GLU A 22 13.34 -13.50 -29.96
CA GLU A 22 12.96 -12.51 -28.96
C GLU A 22 12.01 -11.46 -29.54
N GLN A 23 12.31 -10.92 -30.73
CA GLN A 23 11.43 -9.98 -31.43
C GLN A 23 10.08 -10.60 -31.82
N ALA A 24 10.08 -11.85 -32.28
CA ALA A 24 8.85 -12.57 -32.59
C ALA A 24 8.02 -12.85 -31.33
N GLN A 25 8.65 -13.19 -30.21
CA GLN A 25 7.98 -13.38 -28.92
C GLN A 25 7.40 -12.07 -28.38
N GLU A 26 8.11 -10.92 -28.54
CA GLU A 26 7.58 -9.62 -28.22
C GLU A 26 6.35 -9.26 -29.07
N MET A 27 6.34 -9.61 -30.37
CA MET A 27 5.20 -9.39 -31.26
C MET A 27 4.01 -10.29 -30.96
N LEU A 28 4.26 -11.54 -30.58
CA LEU A 28 3.19 -12.51 -30.26
C LEU A 28 2.62 -12.32 -28.85
N GLY A 29 3.31 -11.53 -28.02
CA GLY A 29 2.94 -11.33 -26.62
C GLY A 29 3.20 -12.57 -25.75
N PRO A 30 3.01 -12.43 -24.44
CA PRO A 30 3.18 -13.53 -23.51
C PRO A 30 2.06 -14.58 -23.66
N ASP A 31 2.38 -15.84 -23.31
CA ASP A 31 1.40 -16.93 -23.35
C ASP A 31 0.13 -16.58 -22.54
N PRO A 32 -1.06 -16.58 -23.17
CA PRO A 32 -2.32 -16.27 -22.50
C PRO A 32 -2.59 -17.14 -21.27
N ALA A 33 -2.12 -18.37 -21.24
CA ALA A 33 -2.29 -19.29 -20.10
C ALA A 33 -1.50 -18.84 -18.86
N SER A 34 -0.39 -18.12 -19.05
CA SER A 34 0.48 -17.62 -17.96
C SER A 34 0.08 -16.24 -17.43
N MET A 35 -0.89 -15.60 -18.06
CA MET A 35 -1.29 -14.24 -17.75
C MET A 35 -2.56 -14.18 -16.88
N GLY A 36 -2.63 -13.20 -15.97
CA GLY A 36 -3.87 -12.85 -15.30
C GLY A 36 -4.88 -12.17 -16.25
N PHE A 37 -6.13 -12.03 -15.80
CA PHE A 37 -7.25 -11.52 -16.62
C PHE A 37 -6.95 -10.17 -17.30
N VAL A 38 -6.53 -9.16 -16.54
CA VAL A 38 -6.30 -7.80 -17.07
C VAL A 38 -5.21 -7.80 -18.14
N LYS A 39 -4.15 -8.58 -17.95
CA LYS A 39 -3.06 -8.70 -18.91
C LYS A 39 -3.50 -9.41 -20.19
N ASN A 40 -4.35 -10.43 -20.07
CA ASN A 40 -4.97 -11.08 -21.22
C ASN A 40 -5.85 -10.10 -22.03
N VAL A 41 -6.69 -9.31 -21.36
CA VAL A 41 -7.54 -8.30 -22.02
C VAL A 41 -6.69 -7.26 -22.77
N PHE A 42 -5.58 -6.81 -22.21
CA PHE A 42 -4.65 -5.88 -22.87
C PHE A 42 -4.12 -6.45 -24.20
N TRP A 43 -3.86 -7.76 -24.26
CA TRP A 43 -3.41 -8.45 -25.47
C TRP A 43 -4.56 -8.96 -26.37
N GLY A 44 -5.79 -8.53 -26.11
CA GLY A 44 -6.97 -8.91 -26.91
C GLY A 44 -7.55 -10.29 -26.60
N ASN A 45 -7.09 -10.95 -25.53
CA ASN A 45 -7.56 -12.26 -25.12
C ASN A 45 -8.57 -12.13 -23.97
N PHE A 46 -9.83 -12.45 -24.20
CA PHE A 46 -10.82 -12.47 -23.12
C PHE A 46 -10.88 -13.87 -22.47
N ARG A 47 -10.34 -13.98 -21.27
CA ARG A 47 -10.29 -15.21 -20.47
C ARG A 47 -11.39 -15.17 -19.40
N GLU A 48 -12.60 -15.54 -19.82
CA GLU A 48 -13.78 -15.56 -18.95
C GLU A 48 -13.60 -16.51 -17.75
N ASP A 49 -12.90 -17.61 -17.95
CA ASP A 49 -12.56 -18.61 -16.93
C ASP A 49 -11.73 -18.08 -15.75
N LEU A 50 -11.02 -16.94 -15.93
CA LEU A 50 -10.28 -16.29 -14.87
C LEU A 50 -11.17 -15.35 -14.00
N VAL A 51 -12.40 -15.10 -14.42
CA VAL A 51 -13.32 -14.17 -13.76
C VAL A 51 -14.57 -14.90 -13.25
N PHE A 52 -15.06 -15.87 -14.00
CA PHE A 52 -16.29 -16.60 -13.66
C PHE A 52 -16.02 -18.08 -13.39
N PRO A 53 -16.73 -18.68 -12.45
CA PRO A 53 -17.68 -18.04 -11.54
C PRO A 53 -16.96 -17.08 -10.55
N TYR A 54 -17.60 -15.97 -10.18
CA TYR A 54 -17.04 -15.09 -9.15
C TYR A 54 -16.83 -15.84 -7.85
N PRO A 55 -15.71 -15.55 -7.13
CA PRO A 55 -15.51 -16.11 -5.80
C PRO A 55 -16.68 -15.73 -4.88
N THR A 56 -17.31 -16.70 -4.29
CA THR A 56 -18.38 -16.48 -3.31
C THR A 56 -17.80 -16.24 -1.93
N GLN A 57 -18.36 -15.28 -1.19
CA GLN A 57 -18.05 -15.12 0.23
C GLN A 57 -18.70 -16.24 1.04
N SER A 58 -18.12 -16.60 2.18
CA SER A 58 -18.79 -17.46 3.15
C SER A 58 -20.06 -16.78 3.68
N ALA A 59 -21.07 -17.59 4.03
CA ALA A 59 -22.30 -17.08 4.62
C ALA A 59 -22.01 -16.32 5.95
N GLU A 60 -21.06 -16.81 6.75
CA GLU A 60 -20.61 -16.17 7.98
C GLU A 60 -20.03 -14.76 7.72
N GLU A 61 -19.07 -14.63 6.78
CA GLU A 61 -18.47 -13.34 6.48
C GLU A 61 -19.53 -12.38 5.89
N THR A 62 -20.42 -12.88 5.05
CA THR A 62 -21.52 -12.09 4.47
C THR A 62 -22.40 -11.51 5.58
N ALA A 63 -22.86 -12.34 6.52
CA ALA A 63 -23.72 -11.90 7.63
C ALA A 63 -23.01 -10.86 8.53
N ARG A 64 -21.74 -11.07 8.86
CA ARG A 64 -20.93 -10.10 9.63
C ARG A 64 -20.75 -8.78 8.89
N CYS A 65 -20.52 -8.83 7.59
CA CYS A 65 -20.43 -7.65 6.75
C CYS A 65 -21.77 -6.90 6.68
N ASP A 66 -22.89 -7.62 6.55
CA ASP A 66 -24.24 -7.03 6.54
C ASP A 66 -24.57 -6.32 7.85
N GLN A 67 -24.18 -6.91 8.97
CA GLN A 67 -24.33 -6.28 10.30
C GLN A 67 -23.52 -4.97 10.39
N LEU A 68 -22.24 -4.99 9.98
CA LEU A 68 -21.40 -3.78 9.94
C LEU A 68 -22.00 -2.71 9.01
N LEU A 69 -22.50 -3.11 7.83
CA LEU A 69 -23.12 -2.19 6.87
C LEU A 69 -24.39 -1.55 7.44
N ALA A 70 -25.20 -2.27 8.19
CA ALA A 70 -26.40 -1.71 8.83
C ALA A 70 -26.05 -0.63 9.89
N GLU A 71 -25.05 -0.89 10.74
CA GLU A 71 -24.55 0.10 11.71
C GLU A 71 -23.94 1.32 10.97
N LEU A 72 -23.09 1.07 9.97
CA LEU A 72 -22.45 2.11 9.19
C LEU A 72 -23.47 2.99 8.46
N ASP A 73 -24.54 2.42 7.91
CA ASP A 73 -25.61 3.16 7.24
C ASP A 73 -26.34 4.10 8.20
N GLY A 74 -26.61 3.64 9.42
CA GLY A 74 -27.16 4.49 10.47
C GLY A 74 -26.26 5.70 10.71
N TYR A 75 -25.00 5.45 11.02
CA TYR A 75 -23.99 6.49 11.28
C TYR A 75 -23.85 7.48 10.11
N LEU A 76 -23.71 6.97 8.87
CA LEU A 76 -23.51 7.84 7.70
C LEU A 76 -24.71 8.75 7.39
N ARG A 77 -25.92 8.35 7.76
CA ARG A 77 -27.15 9.13 7.54
C ARG A 77 -27.41 10.17 8.61
N THR A 78 -27.07 9.87 9.88
CA THR A 78 -27.53 10.67 11.02
C THR A 78 -26.42 11.48 11.70
N GLU A 79 -25.17 11.03 11.62
CA GLU A 79 -24.08 11.61 12.41
C GLU A 79 -22.92 12.12 11.55
N HIS A 80 -22.63 11.47 10.42
CA HIS A 80 -21.42 11.74 9.63
C HIS A 80 -21.48 13.12 8.95
N PRO A 81 -20.52 14.05 9.23
CA PRO A 81 -20.56 15.44 8.78
C PRO A 81 -19.96 15.62 7.38
N SER A 82 -20.51 14.92 6.38
CA SER A 82 -19.94 14.86 5.01
C SER A 82 -19.71 16.23 4.37
N VAL A 83 -20.68 17.14 4.51
CA VAL A 83 -20.61 18.50 3.94
C VAL A 83 -19.57 19.34 4.69
N GLU A 84 -19.56 19.26 6.01
CA GLU A 84 -18.61 19.99 6.86
C GLU A 84 -17.16 19.55 6.58
N ILE A 85 -16.93 18.25 6.41
CA ILE A 85 -15.62 17.69 6.03
C ILE A 85 -15.11 18.31 4.72
N ASP A 86 -15.96 18.46 3.71
CA ASP A 86 -15.55 19.08 2.46
C ASP A 86 -15.30 20.58 2.62
N GLN A 87 -16.18 21.30 3.30
CA GLN A 87 -16.06 22.74 3.53
C GLN A 87 -14.83 23.11 4.35
N LYS A 88 -14.60 22.41 5.46
CA LYS A 88 -13.46 22.64 6.36
C LYS A 88 -12.16 21.99 5.85
N GLN A 89 -12.23 21.15 4.83
CA GLN A 89 -11.11 20.38 4.28
C GLN A 89 -10.40 19.53 5.35
N GLU A 90 -11.16 18.98 6.26
CA GLU A 90 -10.65 18.21 7.40
C GLU A 90 -11.66 17.12 7.83
N ILE A 91 -11.15 15.93 8.13
CA ILE A 91 -11.94 14.89 8.79
C ILE A 91 -11.71 15.04 10.30
N PRO A 92 -12.75 15.35 11.10
CA PRO A 92 -12.60 15.52 12.54
C PRO A 92 -12.12 14.22 13.23
N ASP A 93 -11.34 14.37 14.30
CA ASP A 93 -10.79 13.24 15.06
C ASP A 93 -11.89 12.29 15.58
N TRP A 94 -13.04 12.82 15.98
CA TRP A 94 -14.14 11.98 16.45
C TRP A 94 -14.71 11.06 15.36
N VAL A 95 -14.68 11.48 14.09
CA VAL A 95 -15.06 10.64 12.95
C VAL A 95 -14.10 9.46 12.84
N VAL A 96 -12.80 9.70 12.93
CA VAL A 96 -11.76 8.66 12.90
C VAL A 96 -11.96 7.68 14.07
N LYS A 97 -12.17 8.19 15.28
CA LYS A 97 -12.45 7.38 16.47
C LYS A 97 -13.73 6.54 16.30
N ARG A 98 -14.78 7.11 15.72
CA ARG A 98 -16.04 6.39 15.48
C ARG A 98 -15.85 5.26 14.46
N LEU A 99 -15.07 5.50 13.40
CA LEU A 99 -14.73 4.47 12.40
C LEU A 99 -13.89 3.33 13.01
N PHE A 100 -12.98 3.63 13.94
CA PHE A 100 -12.27 2.61 14.70
C PHE A 100 -13.22 1.82 15.62
N SER A 101 -14.10 2.49 16.37
CA SER A 101 -15.03 1.83 17.29
C SER A 101 -15.99 0.87 16.60
N MET A 102 -16.38 1.16 15.35
CA MET A 102 -17.16 0.27 14.49
C MET A 102 -16.33 -0.86 13.84
N GLY A 103 -15.00 -0.86 14.01
CA GLY A 103 -14.10 -1.80 13.36
C GLY A 103 -13.84 -1.54 11.87
N VAL A 104 -14.37 -0.46 11.31
CA VAL A 104 -14.21 -0.09 9.89
C VAL A 104 -12.74 0.07 9.51
N LEU A 105 -11.93 0.72 10.36
CA LEU A 105 -10.51 0.93 10.12
C LEU A 105 -9.65 -0.32 10.37
N GLY A 106 -10.19 -1.35 11.04
CA GLY A 106 -9.52 -2.64 11.24
C GLY A 106 -10.07 -3.79 10.38
N MET A 107 -10.98 -3.52 9.43
CA MET A 107 -11.77 -4.58 8.80
C MET A 107 -10.95 -5.62 8.03
N THR A 108 -9.81 -5.25 7.42
CA THR A 108 -8.95 -6.19 6.67
C THR A 108 -7.84 -6.81 7.51
N ILE A 109 -7.58 -6.28 8.70
CA ILE A 109 -6.57 -6.81 9.62
C ILE A 109 -7.07 -8.15 10.18
N PRO A 110 -6.21 -9.19 10.26
CA PRO A 110 -6.60 -10.49 10.78
C PRO A 110 -7.17 -10.42 12.22
N LYS A 111 -8.10 -11.34 12.53
CA LYS A 111 -8.76 -11.41 13.85
C LYS A 111 -7.76 -11.56 15.00
N GLU A 112 -6.68 -12.30 14.79
CA GLU A 112 -5.61 -12.52 15.77
C GLU A 112 -4.89 -11.23 16.20
N PHE A 113 -4.93 -10.18 15.36
CA PHE A 113 -4.43 -8.85 15.68
C PHE A 113 -5.54 -7.85 16.04
N GLY A 114 -6.75 -8.33 16.29
CA GLY A 114 -7.88 -7.51 16.73
C GLY A 114 -8.68 -6.83 15.63
N GLY A 115 -8.45 -7.17 14.36
CA GLY A 115 -9.25 -6.76 13.23
C GLY A 115 -10.45 -7.66 12.96
N LEU A 116 -11.22 -7.35 11.89
CA LEU A 116 -12.39 -8.14 11.51
C LEU A 116 -12.05 -9.34 10.61
N GLY A 117 -10.87 -9.35 9.98
CA GLY A 117 -10.43 -10.40 9.07
C GLY A 117 -11.27 -10.50 7.80
N PHE A 118 -11.84 -9.40 7.31
CA PHE A 118 -12.66 -9.39 6.11
C PHE A 118 -11.81 -9.54 4.85
N GLY A 119 -12.34 -10.29 3.90
CA GLY A 119 -11.81 -10.38 2.55
C GLY A 119 -12.12 -9.15 1.70
N ILE A 120 -11.61 -9.17 0.46
CA ILE A 120 -11.68 -8.03 -0.47
C ILE A 120 -13.11 -7.65 -0.85
N THR A 121 -14.03 -8.60 -0.89
CA THR A 121 -15.44 -8.34 -1.24
C THR A 121 -16.13 -7.53 -0.15
N SER A 122 -16.01 -7.92 1.12
CA SER A 122 -16.53 -7.17 2.27
C SER A 122 -15.91 -5.77 2.34
N TYR A 123 -14.59 -5.69 2.18
CA TYR A 123 -13.87 -4.42 2.12
C TYR A 123 -14.46 -3.47 1.06
N ASN A 124 -14.67 -3.94 -0.16
CA ASN A 124 -15.22 -3.12 -1.24
C ASN A 124 -16.69 -2.74 -0.99
N ARG A 125 -17.49 -3.62 -0.38
CA ARG A 125 -18.89 -3.32 0.01
C ARG A 125 -18.93 -2.15 1.01
N VAL A 126 -18.06 -2.17 2.01
CA VAL A 126 -17.95 -1.10 3.01
C VAL A 126 -17.47 0.20 2.37
N LEU A 127 -16.38 0.16 1.57
CA LEU A 127 -15.87 1.35 0.88
C LEU A 127 -16.90 1.99 -0.05
N ARG A 128 -17.64 1.17 -0.82
CA ARG A 128 -18.73 1.64 -1.68
C ARG A 128 -19.79 2.39 -0.86
N ARG A 129 -20.09 1.92 0.34
CA ARG A 129 -21.09 2.56 1.21
C ARG A 129 -20.59 3.91 1.71
N ILE A 130 -19.36 3.98 2.20
CA ILE A 130 -18.75 5.24 2.68
C ILE A 130 -18.61 6.23 1.52
N GLY A 131 -18.13 5.77 0.35
CA GLY A 131 -17.90 6.63 -0.82
C GLY A 131 -19.15 7.29 -1.38
N ARG A 132 -20.33 6.70 -1.17
CA ARG A 132 -21.64 7.32 -1.52
C ARG A 132 -21.99 8.50 -0.62
N SER A 133 -21.45 8.55 0.60
CA SER A 133 -21.65 9.63 1.56
C SER A 133 -20.51 10.65 1.52
N CYS A 134 -19.26 10.20 1.59
CA CYS A 134 -18.09 11.08 1.65
C CYS A 134 -16.87 10.43 1.01
N GLY A 135 -16.42 10.97 -0.13
CA GLY A 135 -15.20 10.51 -0.81
C GLY A 135 -13.94 10.70 0.03
N SER A 136 -13.82 11.77 0.81
CA SER A 136 -12.69 12.02 1.69
C SER A 136 -12.54 10.92 2.76
N THR A 137 -13.64 10.54 3.40
CA THR A 137 -13.65 9.48 4.42
C THR A 137 -13.37 8.11 3.79
N ALA A 138 -13.91 7.85 2.60
CA ALA A 138 -13.61 6.60 1.88
C ALA A 138 -12.12 6.47 1.57
N VAL A 139 -11.47 7.54 1.13
CA VAL A 139 -10.02 7.56 0.85
C VAL A 139 -9.20 7.38 2.12
N LEU A 140 -9.58 8.00 3.25
CA LEU A 140 -8.92 7.78 4.55
C LEU A 140 -8.96 6.29 4.92
N VAL A 141 -10.14 5.67 4.87
CA VAL A 141 -10.33 4.24 5.19
C VAL A 141 -9.55 3.36 4.22
N SER A 142 -9.61 3.66 2.94
CA SER A 142 -8.90 2.90 1.91
C SER A 142 -7.38 2.99 2.09
N ALA A 143 -6.83 4.18 2.20
CA ALA A 143 -5.39 4.37 2.29
C ALA A 143 -4.80 3.73 3.55
N HIS A 144 -5.49 3.82 4.69
CA HIS A 144 -5.07 3.14 5.89
C HIS A 144 -4.95 1.63 5.69
N GLN A 145 -5.94 0.99 5.08
CA GLN A 145 -5.99 -0.47 4.98
C GLN A 145 -5.29 -1.05 3.75
N SER A 146 -5.47 -0.42 2.56
CA SER A 146 -4.98 -0.99 1.31
C SER A 146 -3.49 -0.75 1.06
N ILE A 147 -2.91 0.32 1.59
CA ILE A 147 -1.49 0.64 1.45
C ILE A 147 -0.77 0.76 2.79
N GLY A 148 -1.34 1.41 3.80
CA GLY A 148 -0.74 1.55 5.11
C GLY A 148 -0.56 0.21 5.82
N CYS A 149 -1.67 -0.47 6.16
CA CYS A 149 -1.63 -1.77 6.84
C CYS A 149 -1.13 -2.89 5.93
N LYS A 150 -1.49 -2.85 4.63
CA LYS A 150 -1.22 -3.95 3.70
C LYS A 150 0.27 -4.22 3.52
N ALA A 151 1.10 -3.18 3.47
CA ALA A 151 2.55 -3.34 3.39
C ALA A 151 3.08 -4.18 4.56
N LEU A 152 2.66 -3.86 5.78
CA LEU A 152 3.05 -4.61 6.98
C LEU A 152 2.45 -6.03 6.99
N MET A 153 1.19 -6.20 6.58
CA MET A 153 0.54 -7.51 6.52
C MET A 153 1.22 -8.47 5.55
N LEU A 154 1.68 -7.96 4.40
CA LEU A 154 2.30 -8.77 3.35
C LEU A 154 3.79 -9.02 3.60
N PHE A 155 4.52 -8.05 4.09
CA PHE A 155 5.98 -8.05 4.12
C PHE A 155 6.59 -7.98 5.52
N GLY A 156 5.78 -7.67 6.54
CA GLY A 156 6.23 -7.67 7.93
C GLY A 156 6.52 -9.07 8.44
N ASN A 157 7.54 -9.19 9.29
CA ASN A 157 7.75 -10.40 10.07
C ASN A 157 6.74 -10.48 11.26
N ASP A 158 6.73 -11.60 11.96
CA ASP A 158 5.76 -11.84 13.04
C ASP A 158 5.88 -10.84 14.20
N GLU A 159 7.09 -10.42 14.54
CA GLU A 159 7.38 -9.42 15.57
C GLU A 159 6.81 -8.05 15.19
N GLN A 160 7.06 -7.62 13.95
CA GLN A 160 6.52 -6.37 13.41
C GLN A 160 4.99 -6.40 13.37
N LYS A 161 4.39 -7.50 12.93
CA LYS A 161 2.92 -7.67 12.90
C LYS A 161 2.34 -7.62 14.30
N LYS A 162 2.89 -8.34 15.27
CA LYS A 162 2.46 -8.33 16.67
C LYS A 162 2.61 -6.94 17.31
N ARG A 163 3.65 -6.21 16.96
CA ARG A 163 3.92 -4.87 17.52
C ARG A 163 2.97 -3.80 16.99
N PHE A 164 2.65 -3.80 15.71
CA PHE A 164 1.97 -2.68 15.07
C PHE A 164 0.50 -2.95 14.70
N LEU A 165 0.15 -4.15 14.20
CA LEU A 165 -1.22 -4.41 13.70
C LEU A 165 -2.31 -4.24 14.75
N PRO A 166 -2.13 -4.62 16.03
CA PRO A 166 -3.18 -4.43 17.03
C PRO A 166 -3.59 -2.97 17.23
N ARG A 167 -2.62 -2.05 17.19
CA ARG A 167 -2.90 -0.62 17.26
C ARG A 167 -3.55 -0.11 15.98
N MET A 168 -3.07 -0.57 14.82
CA MET A 168 -3.64 -0.21 13.52
C MET A 168 -5.09 -0.71 13.36
N ALA A 169 -5.47 -1.76 14.07
CA ALA A 169 -6.86 -2.25 14.10
C ALA A 169 -7.79 -1.41 14.97
N LYS A 170 -7.28 -0.67 15.97
CA LYS A 170 -8.10 -0.08 17.05
C LYS A 170 -8.00 1.44 17.20
N ASP A 171 -6.82 2.03 17.05
CA ASP A 171 -6.60 3.43 17.44
C ASP A 171 -5.54 4.19 16.64
N ALA A 172 -4.76 3.52 15.80
CA ALA A 172 -3.61 4.12 15.12
C ALA A 172 -3.75 4.06 13.60
N LEU A 173 -3.78 5.21 12.94
CA LEU A 173 -3.68 5.30 11.49
C LEU A 173 -2.27 5.00 11.02
N SER A 174 -2.17 4.54 9.78
CA SER A 174 -0.91 4.32 9.06
C SER A 174 -0.90 5.04 7.72
N ALA A 175 0.30 5.47 7.29
CA ALA A 175 0.51 6.09 6.00
C ALA A 175 1.57 5.36 5.18
N PHE A 176 1.49 5.54 3.86
CA PHE A 176 2.49 5.05 2.91
C PHE A 176 3.19 6.25 2.25
N CYS A 177 4.49 6.35 2.42
CA CYS A 177 5.30 7.48 2.03
C CYS A 177 6.20 7.11 0.83
N LEU A 178 5.65 7.23 -0.38
CA LEU A 178 6.31 6.95 -1.65
C LEU A 178 6.66 8.24 -2.39
N SER A 179 5.64 9.06 -2.71
CA SER A 179 5.79 10.25 -3.55
C SER A 179 6.66 11.32 -2.91
N GLU A 180 7.42 12.03 -3.75
CA GLU A 180 8.34 13.10 -3.37
C GLU A 180 8.07 14.38 -4.17
N PRO A 181 8.66 15.54 -3.82
CA PRO A 181 8.46 16.77 -4.59
C PRO A 181 8.70 16.59 -6.09
N ASN A 182 9.75 15.88 -6.48
CA ASN A 182 10.14 15.68 -7.87
C ASN A 182 9.80 14.28 -8.41
N VAL A 183 9.24 13.38 -7.57
CA VAL A 183 9.03 11.96 -7.90
C VAL A 183 7.57 11.59 -7.71
N GLY A 184 6.91 11.28 -8.82
CA GLY A 184 5.53 10.80 -8.85
C GLY A 184 5.46 9.43 -9.54
N CYS A 185 5.21 9.43 -10.86
CA CYS A 185 5.09 8.20 -11.66
C CYS A 185 6.40 7.40 -11.74
N ASP A 186 7.55 8.07 -11.78
CA ASP A 186 8.86 7.41 -11.70
C ASP A 186 9.19 7.05 -10.25
N ALA A 187 8.52 6.03 -9.72
CA ALA A 187 8.76 5.56 -8.35
C ALA A 187 10.19 5.03 -8.12
N GLY A 188 10.90 4.63 -9.17
CA GLY A 188 12.31 4.23 -9.11
C GLY A 188 13.28 5.40 -8.98
N GLY A 189 12.85 6.60 -9.39
CA GLY A 189 13.65 7.83 -9.35
C GLY A 189 13.75 8.50 -7.98
N GLN A 190 13.35 7.86 -6.89
CA GLN A 190 13.30 8.45 -5.54
C GLN A 190 14.60 9.13 -5.15
N GLU A 191 14.46 10.30 -4.48
CA GLU A 191 15.56 11.11 -3.95
C GLU A 191 15.81 10.83 -2.45
N THR A 192 14.77 10.40 -1.71
CA THR A 192 14.91 9.94 -0.32
C THR A 192 15.89 8.77 -0.27
N ARG A 193 16.89 8.86 0.58
CA ARG A 193 17.94 7.85 0.74
C ARG A 193 17.97 7.28 2.14
N CYS A 194 18.39 6.02 2.23
CA CYS A 194 18.71 5.38 3.50
C CYS A 194 20.07 4.66 3.39
N GLU A 195 20.83 4.70 4.47
CA GLU A 195 22.13 4.05 4.60
C GLU A 195 22.20 3.31 5.92
N LEU A 196 22.72 2.08 5.89
CA LEU A 196 22.95 1.35 7.13
C LEU A 196 24.07 2.04 7.91
N SER A 197 23.84 2.29 9.19
CA SER A 197 24.86 2.90 10.06
C SER A 197 26.12 2.05 10.16
N PRO A 198 27.29 2.63 10.45
CA PRO A 198 28.54 1.87 10.59
C PRO A 198 28.47 0.78 11.67
N CYS A 199 27.69 0.98 12.72
CA CYS A 199 27.46 -0.04 13.76
C CYS A 199 26.47 -1.14 13.36
N GLY A 200 25.76 -0.98 12.22
CA GLY A 200 24.81 -1.96 11.71
C GLY A 200 23.46 -2.06 12.45
N ASN A 201 23.19 -1.16 13.41
CA ASN A 201 22.00 -1.25 14.27
C ASN A 201 20.81 -0.44 13.78
N PHE A 202 21.00 0.54 12.88
CA PHE A 202 19.93 1.39 12.36
C PHE A 202 20.25 1.90 10.95
N TYR A 203 19.20 2.30 10.23
CA TYR A 203 19.31 3.04 8.98
C TYR A 203 19.22 4.52 9.25
N ILE A 204 20.08 5.32 8.62
CA ILE A 204 19.99 6.79 8.59
C ILE A 204 19.20 7.18 7.37
N VAL A 205 18.05 7.83 7.56
CA VAL A 205 17.13 8.19 6.48
C VAL A 205 17.10 9.69 6.30
N ASN A 206 17.25 10.14 5.04
CA ASN A 206 17.20 11.54 4.63
C ASN A 206 16.33 11.71 3.40
N GLY A 207 15.46 12.72 3.40
CA GLY A 207 14.64 13.07 2.25
C GLY A 207 13.34 13.77 2.60
N GLU A 208 12.47 13.89 1.61
CA GLU A 208 11.16 14.55 1.75
C GLU A 208 10.08 13.74 1.05
N LYS A 209 8.95 13.52 1.73
CA LYS A 209 7.77 12.85 1.19
C LYS A 209 6.60 13.83 1.08
N LYS A 210 5.81 13.70 -0.02
CA LYS A 210 4.59 14.48 -0.22
C LYS A 210 3.40 13.57 -0.51
N TRP A 211 2.21 14.12 -0.35
CA TRP A 211 0.96 13.39 -0.59
C TRP A 211 0.80 12.13 0.28
N ALA A 212 1.45 12.12 1.46
CA ALA A 212 1.25 11.05 2.42
C ALA A 212 -0.17 11.12 2.99
N THR A 213 -1.06 10.28 2.46
CA THR A 213 -2.46 10.22 2.89
C THR A 213 -2.52 9.86 4.38
N SER A 214 -3.20 10.69 5.15
CA SER A 214 -3.28 10.60 6.62
C SER A 214 -1.93 10.73 7.35
N GLY A 215 -0.83 11.11 6.66
CA GLY A 215 0.51 11.18 7.26
C GLY A 215 0.57 12.02 8.53
N ALA A 216 -0.14 13.15 8.56
CA ALA A 216 -0.17 14.02 9.74
C ALA A 216 -0.91 13.42 10.95
N LEU A 217 -1.70 12.38 10.76
CA LEU A 217 -2.48 11.70 11.80
C LEU A 217 -1.94 10.29 12.10
N SER A 218 -1.00 9.81 11.29
CA SER A 218 -0.54 8.44 11.35
C SER A 218 0.48 8.24 12.45
N ALA A 219 0.32 7.15 13.19
CA ALA A 219 1.29 6.69 14.17
C ALA A 219 2.42 5.86 13.55
N LEU A 220 2.30 5.52 12.26
CA LEU A 220 3.24 4.69 11.53
C LEU A 220 3.30 5.09 10.06
N PHE A 221 4.52 5.17 9.52
CA PHE A 221 4.80 5.41 8.11
C PHE A 221 5.57 4.24 7.51
N THR A 222 5.10 3.69 6.39
CA THR A 222 5.97 2.90 5.51
C THR A 222 6.70 3.86 4.59
N VAL A 223 7.98 4.09 4.83
CA VAL A 223 8.82 5.01 4.05
C VAL A 223 9.61 4.21 3.02
N MET A 224 9.43 4.55 1.74
CA MET A 224 10.23 4.02 0.66
C MET A 224 11.45 4.91 0.48
N ALA A 225 12.65 4.33 0.52
CA ALA A 225 13.92 5.07 0.39
C ALA A 225 14.90 4.32 -0.52
N LYS A 226 15.71 5.06 -1.26
CA LYS A 226 16.74 4.49 -2.11
C LYS A 226 17.98 4.14 -1.28
N GLN A 227 18.48 2.93 -1.46
CA GLN A 227 19.66 2.42 -0.80
C GLN A 227 20.67 1.93 -1.81
N ARG A 228 21.97 2.17 -1.55
CA ARG A 228 23.06 1.58 -2.32
C ARG A 228 23.31 0.16 -1.82
N ILE A 229 23.09 -0.82 -2.66
CA ILE A 229 23.26 -2.25 -2.33
C ILE A 229 24.17 -2.94 -3.33
N LYS A 230 24.81 -4.03 -2.90
CA LYS A 230 25.52 -4.95 -3.82
C LYS A 230 24.51 -5.92 -4.44
N ASP A 231 24.49 -5.99 -5.75
CA ASP A 231 23.69 -6.98 -6.46
C ASP A 231 24.22 -8.39 -6.15
N PRO A 232 23.41 -9.29 -5.59
CA PRO A 232 23.87 -10.62 -5.20
C PRO A 232 24.30 -11.51 -6.37
N LYS A 233 23.88 -11.19 -7.59
CA LYS A 233 24.23 -11.97 -8.79
C LYS A 233 25.51 -11.48 -9.46
N THR A 234 25.70 -10.17 -9.50
CA THR A 234 26.81 -9.55 -10.26
C THR A 234 27.91 -8.99 -9.36
N GLY A 235 27.68 -8.87 -8.06
CA GLY A 235 28.58 -8.20 -7.11
C GLY A 235 28.73 -6.69 -7.31
N LYS A 236 28.08 -6.11 -8.34
CA LYS A 236 28.13 -4.68 -8.63
C LYS A 236 27.19 -3.90 -7.72
N GLU A 237 27.59 -2.69 -7.38
CA GLU A 237 26.72 -1.77 -6.65
C GLU A 237 25.61 -1.24 -7.55
N LYS A 238 24.41 -1.15 -6.99
CA LYS A 238 23.24 -0.55 -7.62
C LYS A 238 22.37 0.17 -6.60
N ASP A 239 21.63 1.16 -7.06
CA ASP A 239 20.56 1.77 -6.28
C ASP A 239 19.33 0.85 -6.31
N ALA A 240 18.72 0.62 -5.16
CA ALA A 240 17.49 -0.14 -5.03
C ALA A 240 16.58 0.49 -3.97
N VAL A 241 15.29 0.28 -4.08
CA VAL A 241 14.31 0.83 -3.13
C VAL A 241 14.17 -0.12 -1.95
N THR A 242 14.26 0.43 -0.74
CA THR A 242 14.09 -0.28 0.54
C THR A 242 12.93 0.34 1.30
N ALA A 243 12.11 -0.49 1.93
CA ALA A 243 10.97 -0.06 2.74
C ALA A 243 11.30 -0.10 4.24
N LEU A 244 11.07 1.00 4.93
CA LEU A 244 11.35 1.16 6.35
C LEU A 244 10.10 1.60 7.12
N ILE A 245 9.91 1.05 8.33
CA ILE A 245 8.85 1.48 9.23
C ILE A 245 9.39 2.62 10.09
N CYS A 246 8.84 3.81 9.90
CA CYS A 246 9.14 4.99 10.70
C CYS A 246 7.92 5.38 11.55
N THR A 247 8.16 6.07 12.65
CA THR A 247 7.11 6.66 13.50
C THR A 247 7.32 8.16 13.66
N PRO A 248 6.28 8.96 13.90
CA PRO A 248 6.40 10.42 13.96
C PRO A 248 7.21 10.94 15.15
N ASP A 249 7.41 10.11 16.17
CA ASP A 249 8.21 10.40 17.38
C ASP A 249 9.71 10.14 17.18
N MET A 250 10.15 9.57 16.07
CA MET A 250 11.57 9.44 15.75
C MET A 250 12.20 10.80 15.55
N GLU A 251 13.35 11.04 16.19
CA GLU A 251 14.14 12.25 16.03
C GLU A 251 14.46 12.50 14.54
N GLY A 252 14.25 13.72 14.07
CA GLY A 252 14.44 14.12 12.67
C GLY A 252 13.24 13.91 11.76
N VAL A 253 12.13 13.37 12.26
CA VAL A 253 10.85 13.33 11.54
C VAL A 253 10.10 14.64 11.74
N GLU A 254 9.86 15.39 10.67
CA GLU A 254 9.13 16.65 10.69
C GLU A 254 7.90 16.58 9.78
N ILE A 255 6.71 16.70 10.36
CA ILE A 255 5.46 16.87 9.61
C ILE A 255 5.21 18.36 9.43
N TYR A 256 5.79 18.97 8.39
CA TYR A 256 5.77 20.42 8.20
C TYR A 256 4.55 20.93 7.42
N SER A 257 3.76 20.04 6.83
CA SER A 257 2.47 20.37 6.23
C SER A 257 1.47 19.24 6.49
N ARG A 258 0.37 19.57 7.16
CA ARG A 258 -0.63 18.56 7.56
C ARG A 258 -1.58 18.20 6.43
N ASN A 259 -2.08 19.19 5.69
CA ASN A 259 -2.97 19.01 4.57
C ASN A 259 -2.69 20.04 3.47
N ARG A 260 -3.22 19.80 2.29
CA ARG A 260 -3.16 20.72 1.15
C ARG A 260 -4.53 20.83 0.51
N SER A 261 -4.87 22.05 0.05
CA SER A 261 -6.10 22.27 -0.72
C SER A 261 -6.08 21.45 -2.02
N LYS A 262 -7.21 20.84 -2.35
CA LYS A 262 -7.41 19.93 -3.49
C LYS A 262 -8.76 20.19 -4.15
N CYS A 263 -8.90 19.84 -5.41
CA CYS A 263 -10.16 19.95 -6.16
C CYS A 263 -11.23 18.97 -5.65
N GLY A 264 -10.81 17.78 -5.17
CA GLY A 264 -11.67 16.75 -4.60
C GLY A 264 -11.00 16.07 -3.41
N ILE A 265 -11.72 15.18 -2.73
CA ILE A 265 -11.26 14.51 -1.49
C ILE A 265 -10.64 15.50 -0.49
N ARG A 266 -11.25 16.69 -0.39
CA ARG A 266 -10.66 17.86 0.27
C ARG A 266 -10.39 17.64 1.75
N GLY A 267 -11.26 16.87 2.42
CA GLY A 267 -11.11 16.53 3.83
C GLY A 267 -10.04 15.50 4.12
N THR A 268 -9.57 14.73 3.12
CA THR A 268 -8.52 13.74 3.34
C THR A 268 -7.17 14.45 3.50
N TRP A 269 -6.53 14.25 4.63
CA TRP A 269 -5.24 14.85 4.94
C TRP A 269 -4.15 14.29 4.04
N GLN A 270 -3.41 15.19 3.37
CA GLN A 270 -2.31 14.87 2.45
C GLN A 270 -1.06 15.59 2.95
N GLY A 271 -0.32 14.91 3.81
CA GLY A 271 0.82 15.49 4.52
C GLY A 271 2.10 15.60 3.68
N ARG A 272 2.98 16.49 4.16
CA ARG A 272 4.40 16.52 3.78
C ARG A 272 5.25 16.17 4.99
N ILE A 273 6.20 15.28 4.78
CA ILE A 273 7.06 14.76 5.83
C ILE A 273 8.51 14.92 5.38
N ARG A 274 9.31 15.62 6.19
CA ARG A 274 10.75 15.71 6.01
C ARG A 274 11.44 14.76 6.98
N LEU A 275 12.48 14.13 6.50
CA LEU A 275 13.30 13.17 7.24
C LEU A 275 14.73 13.70 7.24
N VAL A 276 15.26 14.02 8.40
CA VAL A 276 16.61 14.58 8.56
C VAL A 276 17.40 13.72 9.54
N ASN A 277 18.32 12.92 9.01
CA ASN A 277 19.15 12.00 9.77
C ASN A 277 18.37 11.08 10.71
N VAL A 278 17.16 10.68 10.26
CA VAL A 278 16.27 9.82 11.07
C VAL A 278 16.92 8.46 11.27
N LYS A 279 17.15 8.09 12.53
CA LYS A 279 17.69 6.79 12.93
C LYS A 279 16.57 5.77 13.04
N VAL A 280 16.39 4.98 11.98
CA VAL A 280 15.38 3.92 11.95
C VAL A 280 16.01 2.61 12.40
N PRO A 281 15.53 1.99 13.49
CA PRO A 281 16.08 0.70 13.96
C PRO A 281 16.08 -0.37 12.88
N LYS A 282 17.09 -1.22 12.86
CA LYS A 282 17.26 -2.27 11.85
C LYS A 282 16.07 -3.24 11.81
N GLU A 283 15.48 -3.53 12.95
CA GLU A 283 14.27 -4.36 13.07
C GLU A 283 13.02 -3.74 12.43
N ASN A 284 13.08 -2.46 12.06
CA ASN A 284 12.01 -1.76 11.32
C ASN A 284 12.20 -1.86 9.79
N LEU A 285 13.20 -2.58 9.31
CA LEU A 285 13.31 -2.94 7.89
C LEU A 285 12.12 -3.84 7.50
N LEU A 286 11.34 -3.41 6.53
CA LEU A 286 10.22 -4.19 6.02
C LEU A 286 10.70 -5.11 4.89
N HIS A 287 10.58 -6.42 5.09
CA HIS A 287 11.03 -7.48 4.19
C HIS A 287 12.56 -7.55 4.06
N LYS A 288 13.15 -7.03 2.98
CA LYS A 288 14.60 -7.11 2.66
C LYS A 288 15.08 -5.81 2.01
N GLU A 289 16.37 -5.52 2.18
CA GLU A 289 17.03 -4.43 1.47
C GLU A 289 16.85 -4.56 -0.05
N GLY A 290 16.47 -3.48 -0.70
CA GLY A 290 16.31 -3.41 -2.14
C GLY A 290 15.13 -4.19 -2.72
N ARG A 291 14.11 -4.48 -1.90
CA ARG A 291 12.89 -5.18 -2.36
C ARG A 291 11.64 -4.65 -1.67
#